data_259ec89d0bffbde3fcc2ecc2fee0d088
#
_entry.id   259ec89d0bffbde3fcc2ecc2fee0d088
#
_cell.length_a   1.000
_cell.length_b   1.000
_cell.length_c   1.000
_cell.angle_alpha   90.00
_cell.angle_beta   90.00
_cell.angle_gamma   90.00
#
_symmetry.space_group_name_H-M   'P 1'
#
loop_
_entity.id
_entity.type
_entity.pdbx_description
1 polymer ?
#
loop_
_entity_poly.entity_id
_entity_poly.type
_entity_poly.pdbx_seq_one_letter_code
_entity_poly.pdbx_strand_id
1 'polypeptide(L)'
;MKTQLFTDKFAMTLSTVCLVHCLFAPSLIILSYSAISMSVESELIHKAILFITIPVSLLALSLGYKNHKSMSFIPIGIIGLAILILAVVAGENLLGENGELVMTMIGSILVLYCHYQNYQICKQSNCDCHEN
;
A
#
# COMPACT_ATOMS: atom_id res chain seq x y z
N MET A 1 -19.97 -4.58 -6.16
CA MET A 1 -19.82 -4.93 -4.73
C MET A 1 -18.78 -6.02 -4.48
N LYS A 2 -18.94 -7.24 -4.97
CA LYS A 2 -17.92 -8.31 -4.80
C LYS A 2 -16.54 -7.90 -5.29
N THR A 3 -16.45 -7.22 -6.43
CA THR A 3 -15.21 -6.72 -7.02
C THR A 3 -14.53 -5.68 -6.10
N GLN A 4 -15.27 -4.74 -5.53
CA GLN A 4 -14.72 -3.74 -4.60
C GLN A 4 -14.17 -4.40 -3.34
N LEU A 5 -14.96 -5.26 -2.69
CA LEU A 5 -14.50 -5.98 -1.48
C LEU A 5 -13.25 -6.82 -1.77
N PHE A 6 -13.19 -7.45 -2.95
CA PHE A 6 -12.02 -8.20 -3.37
C PHE A 6 -10.81 -7.29 -3.59
N THR A 7 -11.00 -6.17 -4.30
CA THR A 7 -9.92 -5.22 -4.59
C THR A 7 -9.38 -4.57 -3.32
N ASP A 8 -10.25 -4.19 -2.37
CA ASP A 8 -9.84 -3.66 -1.08
C ASP A 8 -9.06 -4.69 -0.24
N LYS A 9 -9.53 -5.96 -0.20
CA LYS A 9 -8.77 -7.03 0.47
C LYS A 9 -7.41 -7.25 -0.16
N PHE A 10 -7.34 -7.23 -1.49
CA PHE A 10 -6.10 -7.40 -2.21
C PHE A 10 -5.14 -6.24 -1.95
N ALA A 11 -5.63 -4.98 -1.97
CA ALA A 11 -4.84 -3.80 -1.64
C ALA A 11 -4.33 -3.84 -0.17
N MET A 12 -5.18 -4.24 0.79
CA MET A 12 -4.77 -4.43 2.18
C MET A 12 -3.68 -5.50 2.32
N THR A 13 -3.82 -6.62 1.60
CA THR A 13 -2.81 -7.69 1.61
C THR A 13 -1.48 -7.19 1.07
N LEU A 14 -1.47 -6.48 -0.08
CA LEU A 14 -0.26 -5.89 -0.65
C LEU A 14 0.41 -4.90 0.31
N SER A 15 -0.36 -4.01 0.92
CA SER A 15 0.16 -3.04 1.90
C SER A 15 0.74 -3.74 3.13
N THR A 16 0.10 -4.82 3.59
CA THR A 16 0.62 -5.63 4.72
C THR A 16 1.91 -6.36 4.34
N VAL A 17 1.97 -6.95 3.14
CA VAL A 17 3.19 -7.60 2.63
C VAL A 17 4.33 -6.59 2.52
N CYS A 18 4.05 -5.37 2.04
CA CYS A 18 5.03 -4.30 1.97
C CYS A 18 5.57 -3.94 3.37
N LEU A 19 4.69 -3.76 4.38
CA LEU A 19 5.08 -3.48 5.76
C LEU A 19 5.93 -4.60 6.36
N VAL A 20 5.51 -5.85 6.17
CA VAL A 20 6.27 -7.02 6.65
C VAL A 20 7.63 -7.06 6.00
N HIS A 21 7.71 -6.87 4.66
CA HIS A 21 8.97 -6.84 3.95
C HIS A 21 9.89 -5.72 4.47
N CYS A 22 9.39 -4.50 4.62
CA CYS A 22 10.16 -3.37 5.13
C CYS A 22 10.69 -3.57 6.55
N LEU A 23 9.94 -4.28 7.41
CA LEU A 23 10.37 -4.57 8.79
C LEU A 23 11.39 -5.71 8.87
N PHE A 24 11.20 -6.76 8.07
CA PHE A 24 12.02 -7.97 8.18
C PHE A 24 13.26 -7.94 7.28
N ALA A 25 13.22 -7.26 6.12
CA ALA A 25 14.36 -7.19 5.22
C ALA A 25 15.63 -6.65 5.91
N PRO A 26 15.61 -5.51 6.63
CA PRO A 26 16.81 -5.03 7.33
C PRO A 26 17.25 -5.98 8.45
N SER A 27 16.31 -6.63 9.15
CA SER A 27 16.64 -7.57 10.22
C SER A 27 17.32 -8.84 9.70
N LEU A 28 16.89 -9.35 8.54
CA LEU A 28 17.48 -10.50 7.89
C LEU A 28 18.88 -10.19 7.32
N ILE A 29 19.09 -8.98 6.81
CA ILE A 29 20.40 -8.52 6.33
C ILE A 29 21.41 -8.47 7.47
N ILE A 30 21.02 -8.00 8.65
CA ILE A 30 21.89 -7.95 9.83
C ILE A 30 22.23 -9.37 10.32
N LEU A 31 21.31 -10.32 10.19
CA LEU A 31 21.49 -11.70 10.67
C LEU A 31 22.26 -12.59 9.70
N SER A 32 22.25 -12.29 8.39
CA SER A 32 22.92 -13.06 7.36
C SER A 32 24.18 -12.35 6.87
N TYR A 33 25.36 -12.91 7.20
CA TYR A 33 26.69 -12.38 6.79
C TYR A 33 26.95 -12.40 5.26
N SER A 34 26.00 -12.87 4.46
CA SER A 34 26.06 -12.97 2.99
C SER A 34 25.22 -11.91 2.26
N ALA A 35 25.13 -10.72 2.82
CA ALA A 35 24.09 -9.73 2.55
C ALA A 35 24.16 -8.93 1.23
N ILE A 36 25.28 -8.98 0.47
CA ILE A 36 25.42 -8.08 -0.70
C ILE A 36 24.52 -8.47 -1.86
N SER A 37 24.33 -9.76 -2.09
CA SER A 37 23.42 -10.24 -3.15
C SER A 37 21.93 -10.10 -2.79
N MET A 38 21.59 -10.19 -1.49
CA MET A 38 20.21 -10.06 -1.02
C MET A 38 19.70 -8.61 -1.02
N SER A 39 20.60 -7.63 -0.92
CA SER A 39 20.21 -6.21 -0.92
C SER A 39 19.62 -5.77 -2.27
N VAL A 40 20.24 -6.17 -3.38
CA VAL A 40 19.76 -5.84 -4.74
C VAL A 40 18.44 -6.55 -5.02
N GLU A 41 18.29 -7.81 -4.61
CA GLU A 41 17.03 -8.54 -4.78
C GLU A 41 15.90 -7.95 -3.92
N SER A 42 16.20 -7.48 -2.70
CA SER A 42 15.19 -6.86 -1.84
C SER A 42 14.67 -5.54 -2.39
N GLU A 43 15.52 -4.71 -2.99
CA GLU A 43 15.14 -3.46 -3.64
C GLU A 43 14.24 -3.70 -4.86
N LEU A 44 14.59 -4.68 -5.71
CA LEU A 44 13.77 -5.03 -6.86
C LEU A 44 12.38 -5.53 -6.44
N ILE A 45 12.32 -6.39 -5.43
CA ILE A 45 11.05 -6.90 -4.87
C ILE A 45 10.21 -5.74 -4.32
N HIS A 46 10.82 -4.83 -3.57
CA HIS A 46 10.15 -3.67 -3.01
C HIS A 46 9.55 -2.78 -4.12
N LYS A 47 10.34 -2.43 -5.13
CA LYS A 47 9.86 -1.66 -6.29
C LYS A 47 8.74 -2.38 -7.06
N ALA A 48 8.83 -3.70 -7.21
CA ALA A 48 7.79 -4.50 -7.86
C ALA A 48 6.48 -4.50 -7.06
N ILE A 49 6.55 -4.67 -5.74
CA ILE A 49 5.37 -4.61 -4.85
C ILE A 49 4.70 -3.22 -4.97
N LEU A 50 5.47 -2.15 -4.92
CA LEU A 50 4.95 -0.78 -5.03
C LEU A 50 4.35 -0.50 -6.40
N PHE A 51 4.97 -0.99 -7.47
CA PHE A 51 4.46 -0.86 -8.84
C PHE A 51 3.07 -1.52 -9.02
N ILE A 52 2.81 -2.62 -8.31
CA ILE A 52 1.50 -3.28 -8.30
C ILE A 52 0.53 -2.58 -7.33
N THR A 53 1.02 -2.17 -6.16
CA THR A 53 0.18 -1.57 -5.11
C THR A 53 -0.45 -0.25 -5.56
N ILE A 54 0.29 0.60 -6.27
CA ILE A 54 -0.21 1.92 -6.70
C ILE A 54 -1.45 1.79 -7.59
N PRO A 55 -1.43 1.07 -8.73
CA PRO A 55 -2.61 0.97 -9.59
C PRO A 55 -3.78 0.23 -8.93
N VAL A 56 -3.49 -0.82 -8.14
CA VAL A 56 -4.55 -1.55 -7.40
C VAL A 56 -5.24 -0.63 -6.39
N SER A 57 -4.47 0.17 -5.65
CA SER A 57 -5.02 1.13 -4.69
C SER A 57 -5.84 2.23 -5.35
N LEU A 58 -5.38 2.77 -6.48
CA LEU A 58 -6.14 3.75 -7.25
C LEU A 58 -7.47 3.17 -7.76
N LEU A 59 -7.46 1.94 -8.25
CA LEU A 59 -8.69 1.25 -8.68
C LEU A 59 -9.64 1.03 -7.50
N ALA A 60 -9.14 0.55 -6.36
CA ALA A 60 -9.96 0.32 -5.17
C ALA A 60 -10.58 1.61 -4.63
N LEU A 61 -9.81 2.71 -4.56
CA LEU A 61 -10.32 4.01 -4.14
C LEU A 61 -11.35 4.58 -5.12
N SER A 62 -11.13 4.43 -6.42
CA SER A 62 -12.07 4.85 -7.46
C SER A 62 -13.39 4.10 -7.37
N LEU A 63 -13.35 2.79 -7.14
CA LEU A 63 -14.53 1.95 -6.94
C LEU A 63 -15.26 2.32 -5.65
N GLY A 64 -14.52 2.55 -4.56
CA GLY A 64 -15.09 3.00 -3.30
C GLY A 64 -15.82 4.33 -3.43
N TYR A 65 -15.20 5.31 -4.07
CA TYR A 65 -15.81 6.60 -4.34
C TYR A 65 -17.10 6.49 -5.17
N LYS A 66 -17.04 5.69 -6.25
CA LYS A 66 -18.21 5.48 -7.12
C LYS A 66 -19.39 4.85 -6.38
N ASN A 67 -19.13 3.93 -5.48
CA ASN A 67 -20.16 3.13 -4.82
C ASN A 67 -20.76 3.82 -3.59
N HIS A 68 -19.95 4.53 -2.80
CA HIS A 68 -20.40 5.07 -1.50
C HIS A 68 -20.40 6.59 -1.42
N LYS A 69 -19.75 7.29 -2.38
CA LYS A 69 -19.57 8.76 -2.39
C LYS A 69 -19.02 9.31 -1.05
N SER A 70 -18.50 8.43 -0.19
CA SER A 70 -17.88 8.81 1.08
C SER A 70 -16.48 9.34 0.82
N MET A 71 -16.24 10.60 1.15
CA MET A 71 -14.98 11.30 0.89
C MET A 71 -14.00 11.26 2.05
N SER A 72 -14.43 10.79 3.24
CA SER A 72 -13.70 11.00 4.50
C SER A 72 -12.31 10.32 4.52
N PHE A 73 -12.14 9.17 3.89
CA PHE A 73 -10.89 8.40 3.90
C PHE A 73 -10.04 8.58 2.63
N ILE A 74 -10.62 9.09 1.53
CA ILE A 74 -9.93 9.24 0.25
C ILE A 74 -8.69 10.13 0.34
N PRO A 75 -8.72 11.29 1.02
CA PRO A 75 -7.54 12.14 1.18
C PRO A 75 -6.37 11.39 1.85
N ILE A 76 -6.67 10.56 2.84
CA ILE A 76 -5.66 9.76 3.55
C ILE A 76 -4.99 8.77 2.60
N GLY A 77 -5.79 8.09 1.77
CA GLY A 77 -5.29 7.17 0.75
C GLY A 77 -4.42 7.86 -0.31
N ILE A 78 -4.84 9.05 -0.77
CA ILE A 78 -4.07 9.85 -1.75
C ILE A 78 -2.75 10.30 -1.14
N ILE A 79 -2.74 10.77 0.11
CA ILE A 79 -1.52 11.16 0.82
C ILE A 79 -0.59 9.95 0.98
N GLY A 80 -1.13 8.80 1.40
CA GLY A 80 -0.35 7.57 1.52
C GLY A 80 0.29 7.14 0.19
N LEU A 81 -0.47 7.18 -0.91
CA LEU A 81 0.06 6.89 -2.25
C LEU A 81 1.10 7.90 -2.71
N ALA A 82 0.90 9.18 -2.45
CA ALA A 82 1.88 10.22 -2.77
C ALA A 82 3.20 9.98 -2.02
N ILE A 83 3.14 9.62 -0.74
CA ILE A 83 4.32 9.27 0.07
C ILE A 83 5.02 8.04 -0.51
N LEU A 84 4.29 6.99 -0.92
CA LEU A 84 4.87 5.80 -1.54
C LEU A 84 5.56 6.12 -2.87
N ILE A 85 4.95 6.97 -3.70
CA ILE A 85 5.56 7.41 -4.97
C ILE A 85 6.83 8.22 -4.69
N LEU A 86 6.79 9.13 -3.73
CA LEU A 86 7.97 9.93 -3.34
C LEU A 86 9.08 9.05 -2.76
N ALA A 87 8.74 8.03 -1.98
CA ALA A 87 9.72 7.08 -1.46
C ALA A 87 10.48 6.37 -2.59
N VAL A 88 9.78 5.93 -3.65
CA VAL A 88 10.42 5.26 -4.80
C VAL A 88 11.25 6.21 -5.66
N VAL A 89 10.74 7.43 -5.90
CA VAL A 89 11.36 8.37 -6.85
C VAL A 89 12.54 9.14 -6.23
N ALA A 90 12.43 9.47 -4.97
CA ALA A 90 13.36 10.40 -4.28
C ALA A 90 14.02 9.79 -3.03
N GLY A 91 13.54 8.65 -2.53
CA GLY A 91 13.92 8.11 -1.23
C GLY A 91 15.43 7.87 -1.10
N GLU A 92 15.98 7.05 -1.97
CA GLU A 92 17.40 6.66 -1.91
C GLU A 92 18.35 7.85 -2.17
N ASN A 93 18.03 8.65 -3.19
CA ASN A 93 18.88 9.76 -3.60
C ASN A 93 18.88 10.97 -2.65
N LEU A 94 17.74 11.25 -1.99
CA LEU A 94 17.56 12.43 -1.15
C LEU A 94 17.62 12.12 0.35
N LEU A 95 17.14 10.97 0.77
CA LEU A 95 16.95 10.60 2.18
C LEU A 95 17.80 9.40 2.61
N GLY A 96 18.46 8.74 1.66
CA GLY A 96 19.19 7.49 1.88
C GLY A 96 18.26 6.29 2.16
N GLU A 97 18.85 5.09 2.31
CA GLU A 97 18.09 3.83 2.53
C GLU A 97 17.12 3.91 3.72
N ASN A 98 17.55 4.48 4.84
CA ASN A 98 16.70 4.60 6.02
C ASN A 98 15.51 5.56 5.80
N GLY A 99 15.71 6.62 5.03
CA GLY A 99 14.65 7.57 4.70
C GLY A 99 13.60 6.96 3.78
N GLU A 100 14.01 6.23 2.75
CA GLU A 100 13.11 5.48 1.87
C GLU A 100 12.30 4.46 2.67
N LEU A 101 12.95 3.69 3.55
CA LEU A 101 12.29 2.72 4.40
C LEU A 101 11.19 3.35 5.27
N VAL A 102 11.52 4.43 5.98
CA VAL A 102 10.57 5.13 6.86
C VAL A 102 9.39 5.70 6.06
N MET A 103 9.65 6.33 4.93
CA MET A 103 8.59 6.87 4.07
C MET A 103 7.67 5.75 3.55
N THR A 104 8.24 4.64 3.11
CA THR A 104 7.46 3.50 2.64
C THR A 104 6.61 2.90 3.75
N MET A 105 7.13 2.77 4.96
CA MET A 105 6.35 2.31 6.12
C MET A 105 5.17 3.24 6.41
N ILE A 106 5.38 4.54 6.47
CA ILE A 106 4.33 5.53 6.71
C ILE A 106 3.28 5.49 5.60
N GLY A 107 3.71 5.52 4.35
CA GLY A 107 2.80 5.45 3.20
C GLY A 107 1.96 4.17 3.18
N SER A 108 2.58 3.03 3.45
CA SER A 108 1.88 1.73 3.50
C SER A 108 0.86 1.65 4.63
N ILE A 109 1.16 2.21 5.81
CA ILE A 109 0.20 2.28 6.92
C ILE A 109 -1.01 3.13 6.55
N LEU A 110 -0.80 4.29 5.93
CA LEU A 110 -1.89 5.18 5.50
C LEU A 110 -2.78 4.52 4.43
N VAL A 111 -2.17 3.85 3.45
CA VAL A 111 -2.89 3.13 2.40
C VAL A 111 -3.67 1.96 3.00
N LEU A 112 -3.07 1.17 3.88
CA LEU A 112 -3.72 0.07 4.58
C LEU A 112 -4.94 0.56 5.38
N TYR A 113 -4.77 1.62 6.15
CA TYR A 113 -5.86 2.23 6.92
C TYR A 113 -6.99 2.72 6.03
N CYS A 114 -6.67 3.38 4.92
CA CYS A 114 -7.64 3.86 3.95
C CYS A 114 -8.49 2.70 3.36
N HIS A 115 -7.84 1.62 2.93
CA HIS A 115 -8.53 0.45 2.39
C HIS A 115 -9.35 -0.28 3.45
N TYR A 116 -8.86 -0.34 4.68
CA TYR A 116 -9.63 -0.89 5.79
C TYR A 116 -10.93 -0.12 6.04
N GLN A 117 -10.86 1.21 6.05
CA GLN A 117 -12.04 2.07 6.19
C GLN A 117 -13.01 1.91 5.00
N ASN A 118 -12.48 1.90 3.79
CA ASN A 118 -13.28 1.68 2.58
C ASN A 118 -14.02 0.33 2.62
N TYR A 119 -13.32 -0.73 3.03
CA TYR A 119 -13.88 -2.06 3.22
C TYR A 119 -14.97 -2.09 4.29
N GLN A 120 -14.75 -1.44 5.43
CA GLN A 120 -15.74 -1.40 6.53
C GLN A 120 -17.01 -0.65 6.13
N ILE A 121 -16.88 0.49 5.45
CA ILE A 121 -18.03 1.25 4.96
C ILE A 121 -18.83 0.41 3.95
N CYS A 122 -18.15 -0.25 3.03
CA CYS A 122 -18.80 -1.14 2.07
C CYS A 122 -19.57 -2.27 2.75
N LYS A 123 -19.00 -2.84 3.82
CA LYS A 123 -19.64 -3.91 4.60
C LYS A 123 -20.84 -3.43 5.42
N GLN A 124 -20.73 -2.24 6.05
CA GLN A 124 -21.78 -1.70 6.91
C GLN A 124 -22.96 -1.12 6.12
N SER A 125 -22.69 -0.58 4.95
CA SER A 125 -23.73 0.07 4.13
C SER A 125 -24.73 -0.91 3.51
N ASN A 126 -24.59 -2.23 3.77
CA ASN A 126 -25.45 -3.28 3.21
C ASN A 126 -25.80 -2.93 1.77
N CYS A 127 -24.78 -2.61 0.97
CA CYS A 127 -24.97 -2.08 -0.37
C CYS A 127 -25.66 -3.13 -1.23
N ASP A 128 -26.96 -3.28 -1.05
CA ASP A 128 -27.92 -3.79 -2.01
C ASP A 128 -27.98 -2.76 -3.15
N CYS A 129 -26.85 -2.53 -3.77
CA CYS A 129 -26.84 -1.89 -5.07
C CYS A 129 -27.47 -2.89 -6.00
N HIS A 130 -28.76 -2.70 -6.22
CA HIS A 130 -29.54 -3.39 -7.22
C HIS A 130 -28.71 -3.52 -8.50
N GLU A 131 -28.36 -4.74 -8.86
CA GLU A 131 -28.03 -5.12 -10.21
C GLU A 131 -29.29 -4.84 -11.04
N ASN A 132 -29.33 -3.69 -11.71
CA ASN A 132 -30.14 -3.47 -12.89
C ASN A 132 -29.19 -3.29 -14.06
#